data_c68f885e64814bbb471bd237553aa78a
#
_entry.id   c68f885e64814bbb471bd237553aa78a
#
_cell.length_a   1.000
_cell.length_b   1.000
_cell.length_c   1.000
_cell.angle_alpha   90.00
_cell.angle_beta   90.00
_cell.angle_gamma   90.00
#
_symmetry.space_group_name_H-M   'P 1'
#
loop_
_entity.id
_entity.type
_entity.pdbx_description
1 polymer ?
#
loop_
_entity_poly.entity_id
_entity_poly.type
_entity_poly.pdbx_seq_one_letter_code
_entity_poly.pdbx_strand_id
1 'polypeptide(L)'
;CPSCEKSGDCKLQAVAYQLEVKTLHFTQLFPDRPVDASHPDLVLDFNRCILCELCVRASSEVDRKNVFALSGRGITKHLIVNSESGQLADTDITAADKAANVCPVGVILHKRRGFAVPIGKRRYDEKSIREQEDHE
;
A
#
# COMPACT_ATOMS: atom_id res chain seq x y z
N CYS A 1 12.64 2.36 1.75
CA CYS A 1 12.41 0.91 1.68
C CYS A 1 13.03 0.08 2.80
N PRO A 2 14.20 0.42 3.39
CA PRO A 2 14.86 -0.47 4.36
C PRO A 2 14.02 -0.83 5.59
N SER A 3 13.15 0.07 6.02
CA SER A 3 12.27 -0.14 7.19
C SER A 3 10.80 -0.43 6.81
N CYS A 4 10.52 -0.65 5.53
CA CYS A 4 9.18 -0.93 5.07
C CYS A 4 8.88 -2.44 5.12
N GLU A 5 7.81 -2.82 5.79
CA GLU A 5 7.38 -4.21 5.96
C GLU A 5 6.95 -4.87 4.63
N LYS A 6 6.66 -4.05 3.60
CA LYS A 6 6.33 -4.50 2.25
C LYS A 6 7.57 -4.80 1.40
N SER A 7 8.78 -4.53 1.89
CA SER A 7 10.02 -4.81 1.15
C SER A 7 10.09 -6.27 0.70
N GLY A 8 10.45 -6.49 -0.56
CA GLY A 8 10.50 -7.81 -1.20
C GLY A 8 9.15 -8.33 -1.72
N ASP A 9 8.03 -7.67 -1.37
CA ASP A 9 6.68 -7.93 -1.91
C ASP A 9 6.00 -6.62 -2.36
N CYS A 10 6.78 -5.62 -2.69
CA CYS A 10 6.32 -4.31 -3.17
C CYS A 10 6.52 -4.21 -4.67
N LYS A 11 5.42 -4.02 -5.43
CA LYS A 11 5.48 -3.88 -6.90
C LYS A 11 6.31 -2.67 -7.34
N LEU A 12 6.20 -1.53 -6.65
CA LEU A 12 7.02 -0.35 -6.96
C LEU A 12 8.51 -0.63 -6.79
N GLN A 13 8.91 -1.26 -5.70
CA GLN A 13 10.31 -1.65 -5.46
C GLN A 13 10.79 -2.63 -6.54
N ALA A 14 9.98 -3.63 -6.88
CA ALA A 14 10.33 -4.63 -7.88
C ALA A 14 10.51 -4.01 -9.28
N VAL A 15 9.63 -3.08 -9.67
CA VAL A 15 9.76 -2.34 -10.93
C VAL A 15 11.02 -1.46 -10.92
N ALA A 16 11.30 -0.79 -9.80
CA ALA A 16 12.50 0.04 -9.68
C ALA A 16 13.78 -0.80 -9.84
N TYR A 17 13.83 -1.99 -9.25
CA TYR A 17 14.96 -2.91 -9.45
C TYR A 17 15.07 -3.42 -10.88
N GLN A 18 13.95 -3.77 -11.51
CA GLN A 18 13.91 -4.20 -12.91
C GLN A 18 14.44 -3.13 -13.87
N LEU A 19 14.19 -1.86 -13.57
CA LEU A 19 14.62 -0.71 -14.37
C LEU A 19 15.94 -0.10 -13.88
N GLU A 20 16.63 -0.76 -12.95
CA GLU A 20 17.91 -0.30 -12.39
C GLU A 20 17.88 1.14 -11.82
N VAL A 21 16.73 1.57 -11.29
CA VAL A 21 16.59 2.89 -10.67
C VAL A 21 17.30 2.90 -9.32
N LYS A 22 18.48 3.52 -9.27
CA LYS A 22 19.33 3.56 -8.08
C LYS A 22 19.08 4.78 -7.19
N THR A 23 18.68 5.90 -7.80
CA THR A 23 18.49 7.19 -7.10
C THR A 23 17.32 7.96 -7.71
N LEU A 24 16.76 8.87 -6.91
CA LEU A 24 15.76 9.82 -7.39
C LEU A 24 16.47 11.02 -8.03
N HIS A 25 15.97 11.46 -9.21
CA HIS A 25 16.47 12.65 -9.92
C HIS A 25 15.70 13.92 -9.54
N PHE A 26 14.54 13.79 -8.93
CA PHE A 26 13.65 14.90 -8.61
C PHE A 26 13.71 15.24 -7.13
N THR A 27 13.54 16.53 -6.84
CA THR A 27 13.37 16.99 -5.46
C THR A 27 12.11 16.38 -4.85
N GLN A 28 12.22 15.90 -3.63
CA GLN A 28 11.07 15.38 -2.89
C GLN A 28 10.17 16.54 -2.43
N LEU A 29 8.94 16.54 -2.89
CA LEU A 29 7.92 17.56 -2.58
C LEU A 29 6.71 16.85 -1.93
N PHE A 30 6.94 16.07 -0.87
CA PHE A 30 5.88 15.32 -0.22
C PHE A 30 5.33 16.10 0.98
N PRO A 31 4.02 16.33 1.06
CA PRO A 31 3.41 16.69 2.34
C PRO A 31 3.56 15.52 3.30
N ASP A 32 3.90 15.81 4.54
CA ASP A 32 3.91 14.82 5.61
C ASP A 32 2.47 14.38 5.90
N ARG A 33 2.24 13.07 5.93
CA ARG A 33 0.92 12.46 6.09
C ARG A 33 0.88 11.56 7.31
N PRO A 34 -0.30 11.44 7.97
CA PRO A 34 -0.42 10.62 9.17
C PRO A 34 -0.22 9.14 8.90
N VAL A 35 0.04 8.41 9.97
CA VAL A 35 -0.06 6.95 10.04
C VAL A 35 -1.27 6.63 10.91
N ASP A 36 -2.19 5.84 10.37
CA ASP A 36 -3.37 5.37 11.10
C ASP A 36 -3.15 3.93 11.58
N ALA A 37 -3.02 3.77 12.88
CA ALA A 37 -2.88 2.46 13.54
C ALA A 37 -4.10 2.13 14.42
N SER A 38 -5.22 2.79 14.21
CA SER A 38 -6.45 2.64 15.02
C SER A 38 -7.10 1.26 14.90
N HIS A 39 -7.06 0.65 13.71
CA HIS A 39 -7.67 -0.67 13.48
C HIS A 39 -6.89 -1.79 14.19
N PRO A 40 -7.53 -2.82 14.78
CA PRO A 40 -6.84 -3.87 15.52
C PRO A 40 -5.84 -4.69 14.67
N ASP A 41 -6.15 -4.95 13.41
CA ASP A 41 -5.36 -5.85 12.56
C ASP A 41 -4.64 -5.15 11.40
N LEU A 42 -4.98 -3.90 11.10
CA LEU A 42 -4.42 -3.16 9.97
C LEU A 42 -3.74 -1.87 10.44
N VAL A 43 -2.77 -1.43 9.65
CA VAL A 43 -2.14 -0.11 9.77
C VAL A 43 -2.07 0.53 8.39
N LEU A 44 -2.33 1.84 8.33
CA LEU A 44 -2.22 2.66 7.13
C LEU A 44 -1.08 3.66 7.27
N ASP A 45 -0.11 3.59 6.38
CA ASP A 45 0.90 4.64 6.22
C ASP A 45 0.62 5.42 4.93
N PHE A 46 -0.08 6.53 5.06
CA PHE A 46 -0.47 7.34 3.90
C PHE A 46 0.71 7.95 3.15
N ASN A 47 1.89 8.04 3.77
CA ASN A 47 3.10 8.56 3.11
C ASN A 47 3.60 7.67 1.97
N ARG A 48 3.24 6.40 1.96
CA ARG A 48 3.66 5.41 0.96
C ARG A 48 2.69 5.30 -0.23
N CYS A 49 1.62 6.11 -0.26
CA CYS A 49 0.57 5.99 -1.27
C CYS A 49 1.03 6.52 -2.63
N ILE A 50 0.88 5.70 -3.66
CA ILE A 50 1.16 6.03 -5.06
C ILE A 50 -0.09 6.43 -5.84
N LEU A 51 -1.23 6.62 -5.18
CA LEU A 51 -2.50 7.05 -5.77
C LEU A 51 -3.01 6.12 -6.90
N CYS A 52 -2.76 4.81 -6.83
CA CYS A 52 -3.17 3.84 -7.84
C CYS A 52 -4.67 3.50 -7.83
N GLU A 53 -5.40 3.91 -6.80
CA GLU A 53 -6.86 3.73 -6.61
C GLU A 53 -7.33 2.27 -6.46
N LEU A 54 -6.44 1.28 -6.42
CA LEU A 54 -6.84 -0.12 -6.33
C LEU A 54 -7.64 -0.43 -5.05
N CYS A 55 -7.26 0.14 -3.90
CA CYS A 55 -8.00 -0.04 -2.65
C CYS A 55 -9.38 0.64 -2.69
N VAL A 56 -9.49 1.80 -3.33
CA VAL A 56 -10.76 2.51 -3.51
C VAL A 56 -11.72 1.65 -4.32
N ARG A 57 -11.27 1.17 -5.47
CA ARG A 57 -12.06 0.32 -6.35
C ARG A 57 -12.40 -1.02 -5.70
N ALA A 58 -11.46 -1.68 -5.06
CA ALA A 58 -11.70 -2.94 -4.37
C ALA A 58 -12.75 -2.78 -3.25
N SER A 59 -12.62 -1.73 -2.43
CA SER A 59 -13.57 -1.44 -1.37
C SER A 59 -14.99 -1.16 -1.87
N SER A 60 -15.11 -0.49 -3.02
CA SER A 60 -16.40 -0.16 -3.63
C SER A 60 -17.00 -1.32 -4.42
N GLU A 61 -16.23 -1.91 -5.34
CA GLU A 61 -16.74 -2.84 -6.34
C GLU A 61 -16.79 -4.30 -5.83
N VAL A 62 -15.82 -4.69 -4.99
CA VAL A 62 -15.68 -6.07 -4.50
C VAL A 62 -16.26 -6.22 -3.10
N ASP A 63 -15.71 -5.44 -2.14
CA ASP A 63 -16.10 -5.54 -0.74
C ASP A 63 -17.44 -4.84 -0.44
N ARG A 64 -17.83 -3.88 -1.28
CA ARG A 64 -19.07 -3.08 -1.18
C ARG A 64 -19.19 -2.28 0.13
N LYS A 65 -18.04 -1.90 0.69
CA LYS A 65 -17.96 -1.18 1.96
C LYS A 65 -17.62 0.30 1.81
N ASN A 66 -17.07 0.73 0.65
CA ASN A 66 -16.67 2.11 0.36
C ASN A 66 -15.77 2.74 1.43
N VAL A 67 -14.86 1.96 2.01
CA VAL A 67 -13.97 2.40 3.10
C VAL A 67 -13.00 3.49 2.65
N PHE A 68 -12.56 3.46 1.39
CA PHE A 68 -11.54 4.37 0.87
C PHE A 68 -12.07 5.29 -0.21
N ALA A 69 -11.57 6.52 -0.22
CA ALA A 69 -11.80 7.49 -1.29
C ALA A 69 -10.55 8.36 -1.50
N LEU A 70 -10.59 9.19 -2.55
CA LEU A 70 -9.57 10.21 -2.79
C LEU A 70 -10.14 11.59 -2.52
N SER A 71 -9.34 12.44 -1.91
CA SER A 71 -9.64 13.85 -1.67
C SER A 71 -8.53 14.76 -2.21
N GLY A 72 -8.84 16.02 -2.43
CA GLY A 72 -7.90 17.01 -2.92
C GLY A 72 -7.65 16.98 -4.43
N ARG A 73 -6.76 17.85 -4.91
CA ARG A 73 -6.37 17.98 -6.32
C ARG A 73 -4.87 18.24 -6.46
N GLY A 74 -4.30 17.82 -7.58
CA GLY A 74 -2.89 18.02 -7.85
C GLY A 74 -2.02 17.50 -6.70
N ILE A 75 -1.12 18.32 -6.20
CA ILE A 75 -0.22 17.93 -5.10
C ILE A 75 -0.92 17.64 -3.78
N THR A 76 -2.15 18.14 -3.59
CA THR A 76 -2.94 17.87 -2.38
C THR A 76 -3.79 16.61 -2.49
N LYS A 77 -3.85 15.96 -3.66
CA LYS A 77 -4.58 14.70 -3.83
C LYS A 77 -4.02 13.63 -2.91
N HIS A 78 -4.90 12.99 -2.15
CA HIS A 78 -4.51 11.96 -1.18
C HIS A 78 -5.63 10.97 -0.91
N LEU A 79 -5.25 9.81 -0.41
CA LEU A 79 -6.18 8.78 0.06
C LEU A 79 -6.79 9.20 1.39
N ILE A 80 -8.09 8.97 1.55
CA ILE A 80 -8.82 9.18 2.80
C ILE A 80 -9.60 7.93 3.18
N VAL A 81 -9.94 7.84 4.46
CA VAL A 81 -10.86 6.85 5.02
C VAL A 81 -12.25 7.46 5.17
N ASN A 82 -13.27 6.81 4.63
CA ASN A 82 -14.68 7.23 4.70
C ASN A 82 -15.29 6.83 6.06
N SER A 83 -14.93 7.55 7.11
CA SER A 83 -15.54 7.44 8.42
C SER A 83 -15.71 8.84 9.02
N GLU A 84 -16.53 8.98 10.03
CA GLU A 84 -16.76 10.29 10.69
C GLU A 84 -15.46 10.83 11.30
N SER A 85 -14.64 9.95 11.90
CA SER A 85 -13.35 10.34 12.49
C SER A 85 -12.21 10.40 11.47
N GLY A 86 -12.40 9.87 10.25
CA GLY A 86 -11.33 9.66 9.28
C GLY A 86 -10.37 8.52 9.65
N GLN A 87 -10.68 7.72 10.65
CA GLN A 87 -9.87 6.60 11.12
C GLN A 87 -10.42 5.25 10.67
N LEU A 88 -9.52 4.30 10.46
CA LEU A 88 -9.86 2.96 9.98
C LEU A 88 -10.66 2.16 11.02
N ALA A 89 -10.48 2.43 12.32
CA ALA A 89 -11.23 1.78 13.40
C ALA A 89 -12.74 1.98 13.31
N ASP A 90 -13.18 3.11 12.74
CA ASP A 90 -14.60 3.46 12.62
C ASP A 90 -15.20 3.01 11.28
N THR A 91 -14.59 2.02 10.64
CA THR A 91 -15.07 1.39 9.42
C THR A 91 -15.37 -0.09 9.65
N ASP A 92 -16.06 -0.71 8.72
CA ASP A 92 -16.35 -2.14 8.73
C ASP A 92 -15.31 -2.99 7.96
N ILE A 93 -14.14 -2.42 7.66
CA ILE A 93 -13.06 -3.15 6.99
C ILE A 93 -12.56 -4.30 7.85
N THR A 94 -12.18 -5.38 7.21
CA THR A 94 -11.56 -6.54 7.84
C THR A 94 -10.24 -6.88 7.15
N ALA A 95 -9.37 -7.62 7.84
CA ALA A 95 -8.11 -8.09 7.29
C ALA A 95 -8.30 -9.04 6.07
N ALA A 96 -9.48 -9.64 5.92
CA ALA A 96 -9.81 -10.53 4.81
C ALA A 96 -10.31 -9.81 3.54
N ASP A 97 -10.70 -8.53 3.66
CA ASP A 97 -11.26 -7.78 2.55
C ASP A 97 -10.26 -7.60 1.40
N LYS A 98 -10.77 -7.52 0.17
CA LYS A 98 -9.93 -7.29 -1.00
C LYS A 98 -9.17 -5.98 -0.90
N ALA A 99 -9.82 -4.93 -0.40
CA ALA A 99 -9.21 -3.62 -0.22
C ALA A 99 -8.00 -3.66 0.74
N ALA A 100 -8.03 -4.49 1.78
CA ALA A 100 -6.92 -4.68 2.71
C ALA A 100 -5.71 -5.40 2.09
N ASN A 101 -5.94 -6.16 1.00
CA ASN A 101 -4.94 -7.06 0.41
C ASN A 101 -4.45 -6.65 -0.99
N VAL A 102 -5.06 -5.63 -1.62
CA VAL A 102 -4.77 -5.26 -3.02
C VAL A 102 -3.65 -4.23 -3.15
N CYS A 103 -3.22 -3.59 -2.06
CA CYS A 103 -2.25 -2.51 -2.12
C CYS A 103 -0.91 -3.00 -2.68
N PRO A 104 -0.42 -2.43 -3.81
CA PRO A 104 0.82 -2.87 -4.45
C PRO A 104 2.08 -2.39 -3.72
N VAL A 105 1.93 -1.50 -2.76
CA VAL A 105 3.00 -0.89 -1.96
C VAL A 105 2.68 -1.03 -0.46
N GLY A 106 3.43 -0.37 0.40
CA GLY A 106 3.32 -0.52 1.86
C GLY A 106 2.36 0.45 2.55
N VAL A 107 1.24 0.85 1.91
CA VAL A 107 0.24 1.73 2.55
C VAL A 107 -0.62 0.96 3.52
N ILE A 108 -1.22 -0.13 3.06
CA ILE A 108 -2.10 -0.98 3.87
C ILE A 108 -1.31 -2.22 4.25
N LEU A 109 -1.08 -2.39 5.54
CA LEU A 109 -0.28 -3.47 6.09
C LEU A 109 -1.04 -4.20 7.19
N HIS A 110 -0.84 -5.50 7.26
CA HIS A 110 -1.34 -6.32 8.35
C HIS A 110 -0.41 -6.20 9.56
N LYS A 111 -0.97 -5.84 10.70
CA LYS A 111 -0.23 -5.83 11.97
C LYS A 111 0.32 -7.22 12.30
N ARG A 112 1.44 -7.27 12.98
CA ARG A 112 2.09 -8.50 13.46
C ARG A 112 2.54 -9.48 12.36
N ARG A 113 2.56 -9.05 11.09
CA ARG A 113 3.02 -9.85 9.95
C ARG A 113 4.26 -9.28 9.26
N GLY A 114 4.70 -8.09 9.65
CA GLY A 114 5.88 -7.45 9.07
C GLY A 114 7.12 -8.31 9.25
N PHE A 115 7.93 -8.38 8.19
CA PHE A 115 9.20 -9.13 8.16
C PHE A 115 9.10 -10.62 8.49
N ALA A 116 7.90 -11.23 8.38
CA ALA A 116 7.68 -12.64 8.63
C ALA A 116 8.38 -13.56 7.62
N VAL A 117 8.59 -13.06 6.39
CA VAL A 117 9.30 -13.80 5.34
C VAL A 117 10.75 -13.35 5.29
N PRO A 118 11.74 -14.24 5.46
CA PRO A 118 13.16 -13.88 5.42
C PRO A 118 13.60 -13.30 4.07
N ILE A 119 14.60 -12.43 4.10
CA ILE A 119 15.29 -11.95 2.90
C ILE A 119 15.83 -13.15 2.12
N GLY A 120 15.62 -13.17 0.81
CA GLY A 120 15.95 -14.28 -0.09
C GLY A 120 14.79 -15.27 -0.30
N LYS A 121 13.65 -15.11 0.41
CA LYS A 121 12.45 -15.95 0.29
C LYS A 121 11.18 -15.17 -0.01
N ARG A 122 11.29 -13.85 -0.14
CA ARG A 122 10.15 -12.97 -0.41
C ARG A 122 9.78 -13.04 -1.91
N ARG A 123 8.60 -12.58 -2.26
CA ARG A 123 8.00 -12.72 -3.60
C ARG A 123 8.93 -12.31 -4.74
N TYR A 124 9.64 -11.20 -4.62
CA TYR A 124 10.51 -10.67 -5.68
C TYR A 124 12.01 -10.87 -5.40
N ASP A 125 12.39 -11.72 -4.47
CA ASP A 125 13.80 -12.03 -4.19
C ASP A 125 14.36 -13.09 -5.17
N GLU A 126 13.56 -14.10 -5.52
CA GLU A 126 13.99 -15.21 -6.37
C GLU A 126 13.71 -14.97 -7.86
N LYS A 127 12.60 -14.30 -8.16
CA LYS A 127 12.18 -13.99 -9.54
C LYS A 127 11.85 -12.52 -9.68
N SER A 128 12.28 -11.92 -10.79
CA SER A 128 11.92 -10.55 -11.11
C SER A 128 10.41 -10.40 -11.34
N ILE A 129 9.90 -9.17 -11.23
CA ILE A 129 8.48 -8.90 -11.48
C ILE A 129 8.07 -9.32 -12.90
N ARG A 130 8.94 -9.13 -13.88
CA ARG A 130 8.71 -9.53 -15.28
C ARG A 130 8.49 -11.03 -15.41
N GLU A 131 9.33 -11.84 -14.75
CA GLU A 131 9.23 -13.32 -14.82
C GLU A 131 7.99 -13.87 -14.10
N GLN A 132 7.39 -13.08 -13.19
CA GLN A 132 6.17 -13.50 -12.46
C GLN A 132 4.88 -13.15 -13.20
N GLU A 133 4.85 -12.05 -13.96
CA GLU A 133 3.66 -11.63 -14.70
C GLU A 133 3.38 -12.51 -15.94
N ASP A 134 4.37 -13.23 -16.44
CA ASP A 134 4.19 -14.16 -17.56
C ASP A 134 3.41 -15.45 -17.17
N HIS A 135 2.95 -15.56 -15.90
CA HIS A 135 2.27 -16.75 -15.35
C HIS A 135 0.90 -16.46 -14.71
N GLU A 136 0.38 -15.23 -14.75
CA GLU A 136 -1.00 -14.86 -14.37
C GLU A 136 -1.84 -14.54 -15.62
#